data_8a16f29f7e005b83cb98704fc3e8477a
#
_entry.id   8a16f29f7e005b83cb98704fc3e8477a
#
_cell.length_a   1.000
_cell.length_b   1.000
_cell.length_c   1.000
_cell.angle_alpha   90.00
_cell.angle_beta   90.00
_cell.angle_gamma   90.00
#
_symmetry.space_group_name_H-M   'P 1'
#
loop_
_entity.id
_entity.type
_entity.pdbx_description
1 polymer ?
#
loop_
_entity_poly.entity_id
_entity_poly.type
_entity_poly.pdbx_seq_one_letter_code
_entity_poly.pdbx_strand_id
1 'polypeptide(L)'
;MSSPIPSSKPGQRAHLSNGGVDFLLEVIDGAPVIRYWAASFKGELSQNLFDRSIANSDFDEITSPGIMREHSRGHLGYPTIKGHRAGLDWSTKFSVKEFKSDKNSFQIQLEDSDAKLTLDISATLDQFGVLKVSQELTNLGDTYFLDELNYWMPLSDCATQSLDFVGRWSNERNPQRRDIAIGRYVRDSHEGRPGHNYTIGMIALEKETNFASGQSWALSLAWSGDSQYCIEKNYEGSASISAGEVLLPGEVILATGESYRAPDLYALYSNSGLDGLASNMHKHLRARSLHPKSARPMTLNLWEAIYFDHNEEKLKKIVDAAAESGFERVVLDDGWFGSRRSDLSGLGDWQVSKEVWPSGLGSIANYIRDKGMEFGLWFEGEMVNPDSELYRAHPDWILKVNNRIGPTWRHQLVLNLDNQDAYNYVLDSVDKILSQYQITYIKWDHNRVLVDAGSNNRAAVRKQTQGLYRLFAELKKRHKSLEIESCASGGARIDLGIIDLVDRFWTSDNNDALERARIQRWSAQFIPPELLGTHIGADPGHQTGRSLSFSFRALTALF
;
A
#
# COMPACT_ATOMS: atom_id res chain seq x y z
N MET A 1 -16.90 -43.61 -17.63
CA MET A 1 -15.66 -44.24 -17.13
C MET A 1 -14.59 -43.18 -17.23
N SER A 2 -14.12 -42.69 -16.10
CA SER A 2 -13.03 -41.71 -16.07
C SER A 2 -11.72 -42.43 -16.39
N SER A 3 -11.03 -42.01 -17.44
CA SER A 3 -9.68 -42.51 -17.72
C SER A 3 -8.73 -42.02 -16.60
N PRO A 4 -7.90 -42.89 -16.02
CA PRO A 4 -6.92 -42.43 -15.06
C PRO A 4 -5.87 -41.56 -15.78
N ILE A 5 -5.58 -40.41 -15.16
CA ILE A 5 -4.54 -39.51 -15.61
C ILE A 5 -3.19 -40.24 -15.58
N PRO A 6 -2.36 -40.11 -16.64
CA PRO A 6 -1.00 -40.59 -16.55
C PRO A 6 -0.28 -39.85 -15.41
N SER A 7 0.29 -40.60 -14.48
CA SER A 7 1.17 -40.01 -13.45
C SER A 7 2.29 -39.24 -14.15
N SER A 8 2.27 -37.90 -14.08
CA SER A 8 3.39 -37.09 -14.52
C SER A 8 4.66 -37.62 -13.82
N LYS A 9 5.79 -37.62 -14.54
CA LYS A 9 7.11 -37.85 -13.91
C LYS A 9 7.19 -36.96 -12.67
N PRO A 10 7.86 -37.42 -11.55
CA PRO A 10 7.99 -36.55 -10.39
C PRO A 10 8.56 -35.21 -10.85
N GLY A 11 7.67 -34.22 -10.93
CA GLY A 11 7.95 -32.88 -11.42
C GLY A 11 8.79 -32.11 -10.40
N GLN A 12 9.30 -30.98 -10.81
CA GLN A 12 9.94 -30.03 -9.92
C GLN A 12 8.89 -29.55 -8.90
N ARG A 13 9.25 -29.54 -7.62
CA ARG A 13 8.35 -29.26 -6.51
C ARG A 13 9.01 -28.32 -5.50
N ALA A 14 8.28 -27.32 -5.02
CA ALA A 14 8.64 -26.53 -3.84
C ALA A 14 7.64 -26.81 -2.72
N HIS A 15 8.14 -27.26 -1.57
CA HIS A 15 7.37 -27.37 -0.33
C HIS A 15 8.01 -26.43 0.69
N LEU A 16 7.41 -25.26 0.87
CA LEU A 16 7.81 -24.31 1.90
C LEU A 16 7.03 -24.59 3.16
N SER A 17 7.72 -24.70 4.30
CA SER A 17 7.11 -25.03 5.59
C SER A 17 7.75 -24.18 6.69
N ASN A 18 7.01 -23.19 7.19
CA ASN A 18 7.49 -22.30 8.24
C ASN A 18 6.34 -21.56 8.93
N GLY A 19 6.53 -21.12 10.19
CA GLY A 19 5.57 -20.30 10.91
C GLY A 19 4.17 -20.91 11.08
N GLY A 20 4.06 -22.27 11.02
CA GLY A 20 2.76 -22.95 11.10
C GLY A 20 1.98 -22.97 9.78
N VAL A 21 2.62 -22.60 8.67
CA VAL A 21 2.05 -22.56 7.32
C VAL A 21 2.85 -23.46 6.39
N ASP A 22 2.15 -24.19 5.53
CA ASP A 22 2.73 -24.92 4.41
C ASP A 22 2.22 -24.30 3.09
N PHE A 23 3.17 -24.15 2.17
CA PHE A 23 2.90 -23.76 0.79
C PHE A 23 3.53 -24.78 -0.15
N LEU A 24 2.72 -25.38 -1.00
CA LEU A 24 3.14 -26.40 -1.94
C LEU A 24 2.90 -25.94 -3.38
N LEU A 25 3.96 -25.94 -4.17
CA LEU A 25 3.94 -25.68 -5.59
C LEU A 25 4.53 -26.87 -6.34
N GLU A 26 3.92 -27.26 -7.43
CA GLU A 26 4.34 -28.36 -8.30
C GLU A 26 4.31 -27.92 -9.76
N VAL A 27 5.31 -28.35 -10.54
CA VAL A 27 5.32 -28.09 -11.99
C VAL A 27 4.60 -29.25 -12.70
N ILE A 28 3.51 -28.92 -13.38
CA ILE A 28 2.67 -29.87 -14.13
C ILE A 28 2.63 -29.40 -15.58
N ASP A 29 3.07 -30.23 -16.52
CA ASP A 29 3.12 -29.92 -17.96
C ASP A 29 3.79 -28.57 -18.26
N GLY A 30 4.86 -28.29 -17.53
CA GLY A 30 5.63 -27.05 -17.63
C GLY A 30 5.01 -25.85 -16.94
N ALA A 31 3.80 -25.96 -16.34
CA ALA A 31 3.17 -24.89 -15.60
C ALA A 31 3.38 -25.04 -14.07
N PRO A 32 3.75 -23.98 -13.34
CA PRO A 32 3.80 -23.99 -11.89
C PRO A 32 2.38 -23.88 -11.30
N VAL A 33 1.95 -24.87 -10.53
CA VAL A 33 0.61 -24.98 -9.95
C VAL A 33 0.71 -24.98 -8.42
N ILE A 34 -0.02 -24.07 -7.75
CA ILE A 34 -0.13 -24.08 -6.29
C ILE A 34 -1.10 -25.17 -5.89
N ARG A 35 -0.61 -26.17 -5.17
CA ARG A 35 -1.37 -27.33 -4.72
C ARG A 35 -1.94 -27.16 -3.31
N TYR A 36 -1.28 -26.38 -2.48
CA TYR A 36 -1.68 -26.16 -1.10
C TYR A 36 -1.15 -24.83 -0.56
N TRP A 37 -1.97 -24.15 0.21
CA TRP A 37 -1.59 -22.99 1.00
C TRP A 37 -2.54 -22.85 2.19
N ALA A 38 -2.12 -23.36 3.34
CA ALA A 38 -2.87 -23.32 4.60
C ALA A 38 -1.99 -23.75 5.79
N ALA A 39 -2.62 -24.24 6.87
CA ALA A 39 -1.93 -24.76 8.06
C ALA A 39 -0.92 -25.86 7.72
N SER A 40 0.20 -25.90 8.44
CA SER A 40 1.17 -26.99 8.31
C SER A 40 0.53 -28.33 8.62
N PHE A 41 0.79 -29.30 7.75
CA PHE A 41 0.32 -30.66 7.91
C PHE A 41 1.46 -31.60 8.32
N LYS A 42 1.13 -32.65 9.07
CA LYS A 42 2.08 -33.69 9.46
C LYS A 42 1.92 -34.89 8.51
N GLY A 43 3.02 -35.31 7.90
CA GLY A 43 3.06 -36.48 7.01
C GLY A 43 3.28 -36.13 5.54
N GLU A 44 3.35 -37.17 4.70
CA GLU A 44 3.45 -37.02 3.25
C GLU A 44 2.05 -36.71 2.66
N LEU A 45 1.99 -35.75 1.76
CA LEU A 45 0.78 -35.52 0.97
C LEU A 45 0.60 -36.69 0.02
N SER A 46 -0.52 -37.37 0.14
CA SER A 46 -0.91 -38.38 -0.84
C SER A 46 -1.09 -37.71 -2.21
N GLN A 47 -0.49 -38.28 -3.25
CA GLN A 47 -0.66 -37.79 -4.62
C GLN A 47 -2.12 -37.73 -5.02
N ASN A 48 -2.96 -38.63 -4.51
CA ASN A 48 -4.39 -38.69 -4.82
C ASN A 48 -5.22 -37.55 -4.20
N LEU A 49 -4.69 -36.76 -3.27
CA LEU A 49 -5.41 -35.66 -2.60
C LEU A 49 -5.70 -34.49 -3.55
N PHE A 50 -5.02 -34.42 -4.68
CA PHE A 50 -5.09 -33.32 -5.65
C PHE A 50 -5.55 -33.76 -7.03
N ASP A 51 -5.91 -35.05 -7.19
CA ASP A 51 -6.39 -35.57 -8.45
C ASP A 51 -7.83 -35.06 -8.69
N ARG A 52 -8.02 -34.32 -9.77
CA ARG A 52 -9.34 -33.91 -10.24
C ARG A 52 -9.80 -34.87 -11.32
N SER A 53 -11.09 -35.22 -11.30
CA SER A 53 -11.72 -35.93 -12.41
C SER A 53 -12.12 -34.93 -13.49
N ILE A 54 -11.93 -35.31 -14.76
CA ILE A 54 -12.43 -34.54 -15.91
C ILE A 54 -13.91 -34.81 -16.03
N ALA A 55 -14.72 -33.74 -16.14
CA ALA A 55 -16.12 -33.85 -16.51
C ALA A 55 -16.29 -34.17 -18.01
N ASN A 56 -17.30 -34.94 -18.41
CA ASN A 56 -17.50 -35.34 -19.81
C ASN A 56 -17.77 -34.17 -20.78
N SER A 57 -18.02 -32.98 -20.27
CA SER A 57 -18.24 -31.75 -21.03
C SER A 57 -17.12 -30.74 -20.92
N ASP A 58 -15.98 -31.12 -20.34
CA ASP A 58 -14.82 -30.28 -20.14
C ASP A 58 -13.75 -30.49 -21.23
N PHE A 59 -12.61 -29.81 -21.13
CA PHE A 59 -11.50 -30.06 -22.02
C PHE A 59 -11.01 -31.51 -21.89
N ASP A 60 -10.49 -32.08 -22.98
CA ASP A 60 -9.98 -33.47 -23.01
C ASP A 60 -8.75 -33.64 -22.10
N GLU A 61 -8.05 -32.56 -21.77
CA GLU A 61 -6.91 -32.53 -20.89
C GLU A 61 -7.24 -31.78 -19.58
N ILE A 62 -6.66 -32.23 -18.46
CA ILE A 62 -6.83 -31.53 -17.20
C ILE A 62 -6.11 -30.18 -17.25
N THR A 63 -6.88 -29.13 -17.15
CA THR A 63 -6.37 -27.79 -17.00
C THR A 63 -6.32 -27.43 -15.51
N SER A 64 -5.12 -27.43 -14.93
CA SER A 64 -4.94 -26.87 -13.58
C SER A 64 -4.59 -25.40 -13.70
N PRO A 65 -5.34 -24.48 -13.08
CA PRO A 65 -4.93 -23.09 -13.03
C PRO A 65 -3.60 -22.98 -12.29
N GLY A 66 -2.55 -22.68 -13.03
CA GLY A 66 -1.24 -22.39 -12.47
C GLY A 66 -1.20 -21.07 -11.73
N ILE A 67 -0.01 -20.69 -11.25
CA ILE A 67 0.27 -19.31 -10.83
C ILE A 67 -0.10 -18.35 -11.98
N MET A 68 0.22 -18.76 -13.21
CA MET A 68 -0.24 -18.10 -14.43
C MET A 68 -1.55 -18.73 -14.90
N ARG A 69 -2.61 -17.96 -14.86
CA ARG A 69 -3.93 -18.32 -15.37
C ARG A 69 -4.00 -17.89 -16.83
N GLU A 70 -3.88 -18.82 -17.74
CA GLU A 70 -3.71 -18.57 -19.17
C GLU A 70 -4.82 -19.23 -19.98
N HIS A 71 -5.41 -18.49 -20.90
CA HIS A 71 -6.41 -19.03 -21.83
C HIS A 71 -5.83 -20.14 -22.70
N SER A 72 -4.54 -20.03 -23.08
CA SER A 72 -3.80 -21.05 -23.82
C SER A 72 -3.66 -22.40 -23.10
N ARG A 73 -3.95 -22.42 -21.80
CA ARG A 73 -3.98 -23.62 -20.95
C ARG A 73 -5.39 -23.97 -20.48
N GLY A 74 -6.42 -23.47 -21.18
CA GLY A 74 -7.81 -23.76 -20.88
C GLY A 74 -8.39 -23.03 -19.67
N HIS A 75 -7.74 -22.00 -19.13
CA HIS A 75 -8.35 -21.18 -18.09
C HIS A 75 -9.48 -20.32 -18.69
N LEU A 76 -10.70 -20.54 -18.23
CA LEU A 76 -11.90 -19.82 -18.71
C LEU A 76 -12.23 -18.56 -17.91
N GLY A 77 -11.48 -18.29 -16.84
CA GLY A 77 -11.64 -17.11 -15.99
C GLY A 77 -10.74 -15.94 -16.41
N TYR A 78 -10.49 -15.06 -15.47
CA TYR A 78 -9.69 -13.87 -15.70
C TYR A 78 -8.19 -14.21 -15.75
N PRO A 79 -7.44 -13.79 -16.79
CA PRO A 79 -6.03 -14.15 -16.94
C PRO A 79 -5.15 -13.41 -15.94
N THR A 80 -3.98 -13.96 -15.64
CA THR A 80 -2.98 -13.33 -14.77
C THR A 80 -2.29 -12.14 -15.41
N ILE A 81 -2.03 -12.23 -16.72
CA ILE A 81 -1.39 -11.18 -17.51
C ILE A 81 -2.30 -10.73 -18.63
N LYS A 82 -2.33 -9.42 -18.87
CA LYS A 82 -2.88 -8.81 -20.09
C LYS A 82 -1.85 -7.87 -20.68
N GLY A 83 -1.69 -7.97 -21.97
CA GLY A 83 -0.79 -7.11 -22.72
C GLY A 83 -0.73 -7.55 -24.16
N HIS A 84 -0.04 -6.81 -25.00
CA HIS A 84 -0.02 -7.06 -26.44
C HIS A 84 1.10 -6.32 -27.16
N ARG A 85 1.39 -6.74 -28.41
CA ARG A 85 2.20 -6.01 -29.38
C ARG A 85 1.29 -5.51 -30.50
N ALA A 86 0.74 -4.32 -30.36
CA ALA A 86 -0.22 -3.75 -31.31
C ALA A 86 -1.39 -4.72 -31.65
N GLY A 87 -1.91 -5.43 -30.62
CA GLY A 87 -3.00 -6.40 -30.75
C GLY A 87 -2.56 -7.84 -31.01
N LEU A 88 -1.28 -8.09 -31.27
CA LEU A 88 -0.68 -9.43 -31.35
C LEU A 88 -0.13 -9.86 -29.99
N ASP A 89 0.17 -11.16 -29.83
CA ASP A 89 0.76 -11.77 -28.62
C ASP A 89 -0.03 -11.48 -27.32
N TRP A 90 -1.35 -11.38 -27.44
CA TRP A 90 -2.26 -11.10 -26.33
C TRP A 90 -2.55 -12.30 -25.44
N SER A 91 -2.29 -13.52 -25.93
CA SER A 91 -2.50 -14.78 -25.21
C SER A 91 -1.16 -15.47 -25.01
N THR A 92 -0.73 -15.51 -23.75
CA THR A 92 0.55 -16.11 -23.37
C THR A 92 0.43 -17.60 -23.07
N LYS A 93 1.57 -18.32 -23.14
CA LYS A 93 1.74 -19.69 -22.69
C LYS A 93 3.10 -19.87 -22.04
N PHE A 94 3.22 -19.45 -20.80
CA PHE A 94 4.47 -19.58 -20.05
C PHE A 94 4.78 -21.02 -19.66
N SER A 95 6.05 -21.40 -19.79
CA SER A 95 6.57 -22.69 -19.32
C SER A 95 7.82 -22.49 -18.45
N VAL A 96 8.02 -23.36 -17.48
CA VAL A 96 9.17 -23.30 -16.59
C VAL A 96 10.45 -23.53 -17.36
N LYS A 97 11.36 -22.55 -17.31
CA LYS A 97 12.71 -22.60 -17.87
C LYS A 97 13.74 -22.98 -16.80
N GLU A 98 13.66 -22.30 -15.64
CA GLU A 98 14.49 -22.59 -14.48
C GLU A 98 13.65 -22.71 -13.23
N PHE A 99 14.03 -23.62 -12.34
CA PHE A 99 13.37 -23.83 -11.05
C PHE A 99 14.40 -24.13 -9.97
N LYS A 100 14.35 -23.34 -8.89
CA LYS A 100 15.17 -23.53 -7.70
C LYS A 100 14.28 -23.43 -6.48
N SER A 101 14.46 -24.30 -5.50
CA SER A 101 13.75 -24.24 -4.23
C SER A 101 14.63 -24.72 -3.07
N ASP A 102 14.38 -24.14 -1.92
CA ASP A 102 14.87 -24.59 -0.63
C ASP A 102 13.69 -24.75 0.35
N LYS A 103 13.99 -24.94 1.64
CA LYS A 103 12.97 -25.17 2.68
C LYS A 103 11.97 -24.00 2.80
N ASN A 104 12.39 -22.76 2.56
CA ASN A 104 11.62 -21.56 2.87
C ASN A 104 11.43 -20.64 1.67
N SER A 105 12.01 -20.96 0.51
CA SER A 105 11.92 -20.12 -0.68
C SER A 105 11.92 -20.93 -1.97
N PHE A 106 11.42 -20.30 -3.03
CA PHE A 106 11.61 -20.76 -4.40
C PHE A 106 11.87 -19.58 -5.34
N GLN A 107 12.51 -19.90 -6.46
CA GLN A 107 12.70 -19.03 -7.60
C GLN A 107 12.37 -19.80 -8.87
N ILE A 108 11.54 -19.21 -9.71
CA ILE A 108 11.12 -19.80 -10.99
C ILE A 108 11.31 -18.75 -12.07
N GLN A 109 11.97 -19.13 -13.15
CA GLN A 109 11.93 -18.40 -14.38
C GLN A 109 10.98 -19.10 -15.35
N LEU A 110 10.01 -18.38 -15.83
CA LEU A 110 9.07 -18.78 -16.86
C LEU A 110 9.44 -18.11 -18.19
N GLU A 111 9.20 -18.80 -19.29
CA GLU A 111 9.42 -18.26 -20.64
C GLU A 111 8.24 -18.60 -21.53
N ASP A 112 7.79 -17.59 -22.30
CA ASP A 112 6.96 -17.76 -23.46
C ASP A 112 7.80 -17.36 -24.67
N SER A 113 8.27 -18.36 -25.43
CA SER A 113 9.14 -18.14 -26.59
C SER A 113 8.44 -17.51 -27.78
N ASP A 114 7.13 -17.74 -27.94
CA ASP A 114 6.33 -17.20 -29.02
C ASP A 114 6.04 -15.71 -28.75
N ALA A 115 5.56 -15.38 -27.55
CA ALA A 115 5.36 -14.00 -27.12
C ALA A 115 6.67 -13.26 -26.78
N LYS A 116 7.82 -13.96 -26.76
CA LYS A 116 9.14 -13.42 -26.40
C LYS A 116 9.12 -12.67 -25.06
N LEU A 117 8.56 -13.32 -24.06
CA LEU A 117 8.45 -12.81 -22.70
C LEU A 117 9.11 -13.77 -21.72
N THR A 118 9.78 -13.25 -20.70
CA THR A 118 10.18 -14.01 -19.52
C THR A 118 9.54 -13.42 -18.26
N LEU A 119 9.20 -14.29 -17.31
CA LEU A 119 8.64 -13.89 -16.02
C LEU A 119 9.42 -14.57 -14.92
N ASP A 120 10.10 -13.78 -14.10
CA ASP A 120 10.79 -14.24 -12.90
C ASP A 120 9.85 -14.13 -11.70
N ILE A 121 9.63 -15.24 -11.00
CA ILE A 121 8.80 -15.30 -9.78
C ILE A 121 9.67 -15.81 -8.64
N SER A 122 9.68 -15.10 -7.53
CA SER A 122 10.30 -15.54 -6.30
C SER A 122 9.34 -15.48 -5.12
N ALA A 123 9.47 -16.42 -4.19
CA ALA A 123 8.70 -16.42 -2.96
C ALA A 123 9.55 -16.83 -1.77
N THR A 124 9.24 -16.25 -0.61
CA THR A 124 9.87 -16.58 0.67
C THR A 124 8.80 -16.67 1.76
N LEU A 125 8.77 -17.80 2.47
CA LEU A 125 7.90 -18.02 3.62
C LEU A 125 8.72 -17.82 4.90
N ASP A 126 8.38 -16.79 5.68
CA ASP A 126 9.12 -16.45 6.88
C ASP A 126 8.69 -17.27 8.11
N GLN A 127 9.42 -17.09 9.22
CA GLN A 127 9.17 -17.76 10.49
C GLN A 127 7.83 -17.39 11.17
N PHE A 128 7.10 -16.45 10.63
CA PHE A 128 5.79 -16.02 11.12
C PHE A 128 4.64 -16.50 10.22
N GLY A 129 4.95 -17.26 9.17
CA GLY A 129 3.97 -17.79 8.23
C GLY A 129 3.51 -16.76 7.19
N VAL A 130 4.28 -15.70 6.97
CA VAL A 130 4.02 -14.73 5.92
C VAL A 130 4.77 -15.12 4.65
N LEU A 131 4.03 -15.31 3.56
CA LEU A 131 4.57 -15.59 2.23
C LEU A 131 4.70 -14.29 1.46
N LYS A 132 5.93 -13.85 1.20
CA LYS A 132 6.23 -12.74 0.30
C LYS A 132 6.47 -13.27 -1.10
N VAL A 133 5.77 -12.74 -2.10
CA VAL A 133 5.90 -13.11 -3.52
C VAL A 133 6.26 -11.90 -4.34
N SER A 134 7.19 -12.07 -5.27
CA SER A 134 7.64 -11.02 -6.19
C SER A 134 7.58 -11.52 -7.63
N GLN A 135 7.26 -10.63 -8.58
CA GLN A 135 7.21 -10.91 -10.01
C GLN A 135 7.92 -9.84 -10.83
N GLU A 136 8.66 -10.26 -11.86
CA GLU A 136 9.31 -9.34 -12.80
C GLU A 136 9.17 -9.88 -14.23
N LEU A 137 8.45 -9.14 -15.07
CA LEU A 137 8.21 -9.45 -16.48
C LEU A 137 9.24 -8.72 -17.33
N THR A 138 9.97 -9.46 -18.19
CA THR A 138 10.93 -8.91 -19.14
C THR A 138 10.48 -9.15 -20.58
N ASN A 139 10.51 -8.11 -21.38
CA ASN A 139 10.22 -8.19 -22.80
C ASN A 139 11.50 -8.48 -23.60
N LEU A 140 11.53 -9.58 -24.36
CA LEU A 140 12.64 -9.98 -25.23
C LEU A 140 12.38 -9.70 -26.72
N GLY A 141 11.16 -9.29 -27.08
CA GLY A 141 10.75 -8.99 -28.44
C GLY A 141 10.61 -7.50 -28.71
N ASP A 142 9.87 -7.14 -29.75
CA ASP A 142 9.50 -5.77 -30.05
C ASP A 142 8.65 -5.17 -28.92
N THR A 143 8.38 -3.87 -28.98
CA THR A 143 7.62 -3.14 -27.95
C THR A 143 6.38 -3.88 -27.48
N TYR A 144 6.27 -4.12 -26.18
CA TYR A 144 5.14 -4.77 -25.51
C TYR A 144 4.40 -3.77 -24.63
N PHE A 145 3.09 -3.70 -24.79
CA PHE A 145 2.19 -2.91 -23.97
C PHE A 145 1.63 -3.83 -22.88
N LEU A 146 1.98 -3.56 -21.63
CA LEU A 146 1.49 -4.30 -20.48
C LEU A 146 0.29 -3.55 -19.88
N ASP A 147 -0.86 -4.21 -19.82
CA ASP A 147 -2.09 -3.66 -19.25
C ASP A 147 -2.35 -4.19 -17.83
N GLU A 148 -1.87 -5.42 -17.51
CA GLU A 148 -2.12 -6.03 -16.21
C GLU A 148 -1.14 -7.19 -15.95
N LEU A 149 -0.64 -7.29 -14.70
CA LEU A 149 0.06 -8.46 -14.18
C LEU A 149 -0.31 -8.63 -12.71
N ASN A 150 -1.12 -9.65 -12.40
CA ASN A 150 -1.64 -9.92 -11.05
C ASN A 150 -1.01 -11.14 -10.39
N TYR A 151 -1.15 -11.21 -9.08
CA TYR A 151 -0.92 -12.41 -8.29
C TYR A 151 -2.23 -13.15 -8.06
N TRP A 152 -2.21 -14.48 -8.15
CA TRP A 152 -3.35 -15.33 -7.86
C TRP A 152 -2.98 -16.42 -6.88
N MET A 153 -3.82 -16.59 -5.85
CA MET A 153 -3.68 -17.62 -4.83
C MET A 153 -4.96 -18.43 -4.72
N PRO A 154 -4.89 -19.77 -4.66
CA PRO A 154 -6.07 -20.60 -4.46
C PRO A 154 -6.63 -20.40 -3.05
N LEU A 155 -7.94 -20.54 -2.92
CA LEU A 155 -8.63 -20.60 -1.63
C LEU A 155 -9.11 -22.02 -1.36
N SER A 156 -9.13 -22.40 -0.09
CA SER A 156 -9.77 -23.63 0.37
C SER A 156 -11.27 -23.56 0.18
N ASP A 157 -11.92 -24.69 -0.04
CA ASP A 157 -13.38 -24.78 -0.19
C ASP A 157 -14.14 -24.32 1.06
N CYS A 158 -13.51 -24.32 2.24
CA CYS A 158 -14.10 -23.76 3.46
C CYS A 158 -14.07 -22.23 3.52
N ALA A 159 -13.31 -21.56 2.65
CA ALA A 159 -13.32 -20.11 2.51
C ALA A 159 -14.58 -19.67 1.76
N THR A 160 -15.63 -19.35 2.50
CA THR A 160 -16.95 -19.03 1.96
C THR A 160 -17.35 -17.58 2.09
N GLN A 161 -16.56 -16.79 2.79
CA GLN A 161 -16.81 -15.36 2.98
C GLN A 161 -15.59 -14.53 2.66
N SER A 162 -15.81 -13.28 2.26
CA SER A 162 -14.78 -12.24 2.11
C SER A 162 -14.97 -11.15 3.15
N LEU A 163 -13.87 -10.50 3.51
CA LEU A 163 -13.82 -9.31 4.33
C LEU A 163 -12.87 -8.29 3.69
N ASP A 164 -13.37 -7.11 3.44
CA ASP A 164 -12.62 -5.95 2.98
C ASP A 164 -13.04 -4.68 3.72
N PHE A 165 -12.42 -3.55 3.40
CA PHE A 165 -12.67 -2.27 4.06
C PHE A 165 -13.11 -1.21 3.06
N VAL A 166 -14.03 -0.36 3.51
CA VAL A 166 -14.48 0.82 2.78
C VAL A 166 -14.43 2.03 3.69
N GLY A 167 -14.56 3.20 3.11
CA GLY A 167 -14.61 4.41 3.90
C GLY A 167 -14.74 5.67 3.06
N ARG A 168 -14.62 6.76 3.74
CA ARG A 168 -14.48 8.12 3.21
C ARG A 168 -13.66 8.93 4.18
N TRP A 169 -13.31 10.14 3.82
CA TRP A 169 -12.64 11.07 4.73
C TRP A 169 -13.36 11.13 6.09
N SER A 170 -12.59 11.01 7.16
CA SER A 170 -13.06 11.00 8.56
C SER A 170 -13.97 9.82 8.95
N ASN A 171 -14.06 8.79 8.10
CA ASN A 171 -14.83 7.57 8.37
C ASN A 171 -14.19 6.37 7.62
N GLU A 172 -12.92 6.16 7.85
CA GLU A 172 -12.09 5.13 7.21
C GLU A 172 -12.32 3.74 7.83
N ARG A 173 -11.92 2.71 7.10
CA ARG A 173 -11.80 1.32 7.57
C ARG A 173 -13.10 0.69 8.12
N ASN A 174 -14.23 0.92 7.44
CA ASN A 174 -15.45 0.19 7.76
C ASN A 174 -15.36 -1.22 7.18
N PRO A 175 -15.49 -2.28 7.98
CA PRO A 175 -15.42 -3.65 7.49
C PRO A 175 -16.67 -4.00 6.67
N GLN A 176 -16.48 -4.72 5.56
CA GLN A 176 -17.55 -5.32 4.78
C GLN A 176 -17.32 -6.83 4.71
N ARG A 177 -18.22 -7.61 5.28
CA ARG A 177 -18.22 -9.06 5.21
C ARG A 177 -19.33 -9.54 4.26
N ARG A 178 -18.99 -10.45 3.33
CA ARG A 178 -19.87 -10.93 2.26
C ARG A 178 -19.68 -12.41 2.01
N ASP A 179 -20.72 -13.11 1.59
CA ASP A 179 -20.59 -14.47 1.09
C ASP A 179 -19.91 -14.46 -0.30
N ILE A 180 -19.04 -15.44 -0.54
CA ILE A 180 -18.38 -15.62 -1.83
C ILE A 180 -19.34 -16.32 -2.78
N ALA A 181 -19.87 -15.58 -3.74
CA ALA A 181 -20.75 -16.08 -4.80
C ALA A 181 -19.95 -16.45 -6.06
N ILE A 182 -20.55 -17.25 -6.95
CA ILE A 182 -20.00 -17.50 -8.29
C ILE A 182 -19.88 -16.17 -9.04
N GLY A 183 -18.73 -15.95 -9.68
CA GLY A 183 -18.37 -14.72 -10.36
C GLY A 183 -17.20 -14.02 -9.67
N ARG A 184 -17.04 -12.73 -9.96
CA ARG A 184 -15.92 -11.92 -9.48
C ARG A 184 -16.40 -10.79 -8.57
N TYR A 185 -15.76 -10.64 -7.42
CA TYR A 185 -15.87 -9.48 -6.57
C TYR A 185 -14.54 -8.72 -6.56
N VAL A 186 -14.54 -7.53 -7.12
CA VAL A 186 -13.33 -6.69 -7.29
C VAL A 186 -13.43 -5.45 -6.41
N ARG A 187 -12.30 -5.13 -5.77
CA ARG A 187 -12.06 -3.88 -5.06
C ARG A 187 -10.84 -3.22 -5.67
N ASP A 188 -11.05 -2.16 -6.42
CA ASP A 188 -10.03 -1.40 -7.11
C ASP A 188 -9.97 0.06 -6.62
N SER A 189 -8.80 0.67 -6.71
CA SER A 189 -8.56 2.08 -6.47
C SER A 189 -8.13 2.75 -7.77
N HIS A 190 -8.71 3.92 -8.04
CA HIS A 190 -8.39 4.79 -9.17
C HIS A 190 -8.16 6.23 -8.70
N GLU A 191 -7.63 6.38 -7.49
CA GLU A 191 -7.35 7.66 -6.86
C GLU A 191 -5.88 8.09 -6.97
N GLY A 192 -5.04 7.23 -7.61
CA GLY A 192 -3.59 7.40 -7.72
C GLY A 192 -2.84 7.28 -6.38
N ARG A 193 -3.56 6.91 -5.35
CA ARG A 193 -3.14 6.54 -4.00
C ARG A 193 -4.14 5.51 -3.48
N PRO A 194 -3.89 4.84 -2.34
CA PRO A 194 -4.90 3.90 -1.80
C PRO A 194 -6.28 4.54 -1.59
N GLY A 195 -6.35 5.77 -1.06
CA GLY A 195 -7.61 6.48 -0.81
C GLY A 195 -8.32 6.06 0.48
N HIS A 196 -9.35 6.83 0.87
CA HIS A 196 -10.14 6.52 2.08
C HIS A 196 -11.05 5.30 1.90
N ASN A 197 -11.47 5.06 0.66
CA ASN A 197 -12.29 3.92 0.25
C ASN A 197 -11.47 2.65 -0.02
N TYR A 198 -10.19 2.66 0.30
CA TYR A 198 -9.26 1.58 0.00
C TYR A 198 -9.27 0.49 1.07
N THR A 199 -9.12 -0.74 0.62
CA THR A 199 -8.84 -1.87 1.48
C THR A 199 -7.33 -2.11 1.55
N ILE A 200 -6.76 -2.14 2.76
CA ILE A 200 -5.31 -2.41 2.98
C ILE A 200 -4.95 -3.83 2.50
N GLY A 201 -5.93 -4.71 2.47
CA GLY A 201 -5.84 -6.08 2.01
C GLY A 201 -7.23 -6.70 1.91
N MET A 202 -7.34 -7.80 1.21
CA MET A 202 -8.56 -8.59 1.11
C MET A 202 -8.38 -9.90 1.86
N ILE A 203 -9.39 -10.28 2.64
CA ILE A 203 -9.38 -11.46 3.50
C ILE A 203 -10.50 -12.41 3.04
N ALA A 204 -10.17 -13.68 2.86
CA ALA A 204 -11.15 -14.75 2.72
C ALA A 204 -11.29 -15.52 4.04
N LEU A 205 -12.48 -15.92 4.39
CA LEU A 205 -12.83 -16.45 5.70
C LEU A 205 -13.64 -17.74 5.61
N GLU A 206 -13.39 -18.66 6.50
CA GLU A 206 -14.34 -19.68 6.88
C GLU A 206 -15.58 -19.01 7.52
N LYS A 207 -16.77 -19.56 7.36
CA LYS A 207 -18.04 -18.90 7.70
C LYS A 207 -18.10 -18.39 9.14
N GLU A 208 -17.67 -19.19 10.11
CA GLU A 208 -17.77 -18.88 11.54
C GLU A 208 -16.53 -18.16 12.09
N THR A 209 -15.59 -17.73 11.20
CA THR A 209 -14.39 -17.04 11.63
C THR A 209 -14.73 -15.73 12.34
N ASN A 210 -14.11 -15.54 13.50
CA ASN A 210 -14.18 -14.32 14.31
C ASN A 210 -12.76 -13.84 14.65
N PHE A 211 -12.61 -12.95 15.62
CA PHE A 211 -11.28 -12.46 16.00
C PHE A 211 -10.37 -13.54 16.57
N ALA A 212 -10.90 -14.46 17.39
CA ALA A 212 -10.11 -15.43 18.15
C ALA A 212 -10.03 -16.82 17.53
N SER A 213 -10.90 -17.16 16.57
CA SER A 213 -11.00 -18.51 16.00
C SER A 213 -11.48 -18.53 14.56
N GLY A 214 -11.24 -19.64 13.85
CA GLY A 214 -11.59 -19.89 12.47
C GLY A 214 -10.42 -19.65 11.52
N GLN A 215 -10.58 -20.13 10.29
CA GLN A 215 -9.53 -20.02 9.26
C GLN A 215 -9.69 -18.74 8.45
N SER A 216 -8.58 -18.11 8.12
CA SER A 216 -8.51 -16.89 7.33
C SER A 216 -7.30 -16.88 6.39
N TRP A 217 -7.50 -16.39 5.18
CA TRP A 217 -6.48 -16.16 4.16
C TRP A 217 -6.52 -14.71 3.77
N ALA A 218 -5.38 -14.05 3.63
CA ALA A 218 -5.35 -12.65 3.24
C ALA A 218 -4.26 -12.34 2.24
N LEU A 219 -4.52 -11.36 1.39
CA LEU A 219 -3.52 -10.72 0.54
C LEU A 219 -3.42 -9.24 0.88
N SER A 220 -2.19 -8.72 0.88
CA SER A 220 -1.90 -7.29 0.94
C SER A 220 -0.78 -6.96 -0.03
N LEU A 221 -0.98 -5.94 -0.87
CA LEU A 221 -0.02 -5.51 -1.89
C LEU A 221 0.86 -4.39 -1.37
N ALA A 222 2.15 -4.45 -1.64
CA ALA A 222 3.11 -3.41 -1.25
C ALA A 222 3.13 -2.28 -2.29
N TRP A 223 2.05 -1.50 -2.35
CA TRP A 223 1.92 -0.42 -3.32
C TRP A 223 1.10 0.76 -2.81
N SER A 224 1.57 1.98 -3.06
CA SER A 224 0.89 3.22 -2.65
C SER A 224 0.19 3.94 -3.82
N GLY A 225 0.12 3.32 -4.99
CA GLY A 225 -0.63 3.80 -6.15
C GLY A 225 -1.96 3.05 -6.33
N ASP A 226 -2.49 3.10 -7.53
CA ASP A 226 -3.72 2.37 -7.88
C ASP A 226 -3.50 0.86 -7.83
N SER A 227 -4.43 0.15 -7.22
CA SER A 227 -4.35 -1.30 -7.01
C SER A 227 -5.71 -1.96 -7.00
N GLN A 228 -5.73 -3.26 -7.25
CA GLN A 228 -6.95 -4.06 -7.18
C GLN A 228 -6.75 -5.31 -6.32
N TYR A 229 -7.84 -5.72 -5.67
CA TYR A 229 -8.01 -7.02 -5.04
C TYR A 229 -9.25 -7.70 -5.61
N CYS A 230 -9.19 -9.01 -5.78
CA CYS A 230 -10.32 -9.74 -6.32
C CYS A 230 -10.48 -11.11 -5.64
N ILE A 231 -11.72 -11.51 -5.40
CA ILE A 231 -12.08 -12.90 -5.15
C ILE A 231 -12.91 -13.36 -6.33
N GLU A 232 -12.50 -14.48 -6.93
CA GLU A 232 -13.20 -15.12 -8.04
C GLU A 232 -13.56 -16.55 -7.64
N LYS A 233 -14.83 -16.92 -7.82
CA LYS A 233 -15.32 -18.28 -7.70
C LYS A 233 -15.87 -18.73 -9.05
N ASN A 234 -15.33 -19.81 -9.58
CA ASN A 234 -15.81 -20.35 -10.86
C ASN A 234 -17.10 -21.17 -10.69
N TYR A 235 -17.70 -21.58 -11.81
CA TYR A 235 -18.93 -22.35 -11.82
C TYR A 235 -18.78 -23.76 -11.23
N GLU A 236 -17.57 -24.30 -11.17
CA GLU A 236 -17.24 -25.60 -10.54
C GLU A 236 -17.08 -25.50 -9.02
N GLY A 237 -17.14 -24.29 -8.47
CA GLY A 237 -17.03 -24.03 -7.04
C GLY A 237 -15.63 -23.68 -6.53
N SER A 238 -14.58 -23.80 -7.36
CA SER A 238 -13.22 -23.41 -6.96
C SER A 238 -13.12 -21.91 -6.81
N ALA A 239 -12.55 -21.46 -5.69
CA ALA A 239 -12.36 -20.05 -5.39
C ALA A 239 -10.86 -19.68 -5.35
N SER A 240 -10.59 -18.42 -5.60
CA SER A 240 -9.25 -17.84 -5.55
C SER A 240 -9.30 -16.38 -5.14
N ILE A 241 -8.18 -15.90 -4.64
CA ILE A 241 -7.96 -14.51 -4.26
C ILE A 241 -6.78 -13.93 -5.03
N SER A 242 -6.87 -12.69 -5.47
CA SER A 242 -5.83 -12.03 -6.24
C SER A 242 -5.59 -10.60 -5.80
N ALA A 243 -4.41 -10.09 -6.13
CA ALA A 243 -4.06 -8.69 -5.99
C ALA A 243 -3.09 -8.26 -7.10
N GLY A 244 -3.12 -6.99 -7.47
CA GLY A 244 -2.20 -6.41 -8.46
C GLY A 244 -2.30 -4.91 -8.52
N GLU A 245 -1.34 -4.30 -9.19
CA GLU A 245 -1.37 -2.89 -9.55
C GLU A 245 -2.39 -2.66 -10.67
N VAL A 246 -3.15 -1.58 -10.59
CA VAL A 246 -3.98 -1.12 -11.71
C VAL A 246 -3.12 -0.23 -12.60
N LEU A 247 -2.85 -0.71 -13.81
CA LEU A 247 -2.13 0.05 -14.83
C LEU A 247 -3.13 0.76 -15.74
N LEU A 248 -2.90 2.03 -15.98
CA LEU A 248 -3.67 2.78 -16.97
C LEU A 248 -3.19 2.44 -18.40
N PRO A 249 -4.06 2.53 -19.42
CA PRO A 249 -3.67 2.19 -20.79
C PRO A 249 -2.41 2.91 -21.26
N GLY A 250 -1.39 2.15 -21.69
CA GLY A 250 -0.12 2.69 -22.14
C GLY A 250 0.78 3.28 -21.06
N GLU A 251 0.50 3.02 -19.79
CA GLU A 251 1.34 3.46 -18.68
C GLU A 251 2.64 2.65 -18.59
N VAL A 252 2.58 1.35 -18.87
CA VAL A 252 3.75 0.47 -18.96
C VAL A 252 3.93 -0.01 -20.39
N ILE A 253 4.99 0.47 -21.02
CA ILE A 253 5.41 0.10 -22.36
C ILE A 253 6.86 -0.37 -22.25
N LEU A 254 7.10 -1.63 -22.62
CA LEU A 254 8.40 -2.27 -22.48
C LEU A 254 9.07 -2.37 -23.86
N ALA A 255 10.16 -1.67 -24.06
CA ALA A 255 11.05 -1.89 -25.20
C ALA A 255 11.78 -3.26 -25.04
N THR A 256 12.48 -3.69 -26.09
CA THR A 256 13.29 -4.92 -26.04
C THR A 256 14.31 -4.86 -24.91
N GLY A 257 14.30 -5.85 -24.03
CA GLY A 257 15.18 -5.94 -22.86
C GLY A 257 14.70 -5.17 -21.62
N GLU A 258 13.61 -4.40 -21.71
CA GLU A 258 13.05 -3.72 -20.55
C GLU A 258 12.16 -4.64 -19.71
N SER A 259 12.12 -4.35 -18.40
CA SER A 259 11.39 -5.13 -17.43
C SER A 259 10.37 -4.28 -16.65
N TYR A 260 9.28 -4.92 -16.29
CA TYR A 260 8.30 -4.42 -15.33
C TYR A 260 8.38 -5.25 -14.04
N ARG A 261 8.76 -4.60 -12.95
CA ARG A 261 8.70 -5.16 -11.61
C ARG A 261 7.32 -4.86 -10.98
N ALA A 262 6.51 -5.90 -10.74
CA ALA A 262 5.26 -5.77 -10.01
C ALA A 262 5.53 -5.42 -8.53
N PRO A 263 4.63 -4.69 -7.85
CA PRO A 263 4.69 -4.54 -6.40
C PRO A 263 4.68 -5.89 -5.69
N ASP A 264 5.44 -6.03 -4.59
CA ASP A 264 5.50 -7.29 -3.85
C ASP A 264 4.15 -7.62 -3.20
N LEU A 265 3.77 -8.90 -3.23
CA LEU A 265 2.58 -9.42 -2.55
C LEU A 265 2.96 -10.05 -1.21
N TYR A 266 2.16 -9.78 -0.18
CA TYR A 266 2.18 -10.49 1.10
C TYR A 266 0.92 -11.34 1.23
N ALA A 267 1.10 -12.65 1.33
CA ALA A 267 0.03 -13.63 1.50
C ALA A 267 0.11 -14.24 2.90
N LEU A 268 -1.02 -14.30 3.60
CA LEU A 268 -1.12 -14.70 4.99
C LEU A 268 -2.18 -15.78 5.17
N TYR A 269 -1.93 -16.69 6.09
CA TYR A 269 -2.90 -17.66 6.58
C TYR A 269 -2.91 -17.69 8.11
N SER A 270 -4.09 -17.91 8.68
CA SER A 270 -4.25 -18.19 10.12
C SER A 270 -5.44 -19.13 10.36
N ASN A 271 -5.29 -20.04 11.32
CA ASN A 271 -6.38 -20.83 11.89
C ASN A 271 -6.83 -20.35 13.28
N SER A 272 -6.33 -19.19 13.69
CA SER A 272 -6.60 -18.55 14.98
C SER A 272 -7.33 -17.22 14.81
N GLY A 273 -8.24 -17.17 13.85
CA GLY A 273 -9.06 -16.01 13.54
C GLY A 273 -8.31 -14.81 12.98
N LEU A 274 -8.98 -13.67 13.01
CA LEU A 274 -8.44 -12.41 12.49
C LEU A 274 -7.27 -11.87 13.34
N ASP A 275 -7.27 -12.09 14.65
CA ASP A 275 -6.16 -11.68 15.53
C ASP A 275 -4.91 -12.51 15.29
N GLY A 276 -5.07 -13.79 14.96
CA GLY A 276 -3.96 -14.64 14.55
C GLY A 276 -3.31 -14.15 13.26
N LEU A 277 -4.12 -13.77 12.27
CA LEU A 277 -3.66 -13.21 11.01
C LEU A 277 -2.93 -11.87 11.23
N ALA A 278 -3.53 -10.96 12.03
CA ALA A 278 -2.90 -9.69 12.40
C ALA A 278 -1.58 -9.91 13.14
N SER A 279 -1.55 -10.84 14.12
CA SER A 279 -0.33 -11.17 14.88
C SER A 279 0.82 -11.63 13.99
N ASN A 280 0.55 -12.47 12.99
CA ASN A 280 1.56 -12.95 12.06
C ASN A 280 2.15 -11.80 11.24
N MET A 281 1.29 -10.93 10.70
CA MET A 281 1.74 -9.75 9.96
C MET A 281 2.50 -8.76 10.84
N HIS A 282 2.05 -8.50 12.06
CA HIS A 282 2.74 -7.60 13.00
C HIS A 282 4.14 -8.12 13.36
N LYS A 283 4.28 -9.43 13.61
CA LYS A 283 5.59 -10.05 13.88
C LYS A 283 6.53 -9.92 12.68
N HIS A 284 6.01 -10.16 11.46
CA HIS A 284 6.75 -9.95 10.22
C HIS A 284 7.24 -8.51 10.11
N LEU A 285 6.35 -7.53 10.27
CA LEU A 285 6.68 -6.12 10.14
C LEU A 285 7.67 -5.64 11.22
N ARG A 286 7.55 -6.12 12.46
CA ARG A 286 8.49 -5.84 13.55
C ARG A 286 9.89 -6.43 13.34
N ALA A 287 9.98 -7.53 12.61
CA ALA A 287 11.26 -8.18 12.30
C ALA A 287 12.06 -7.45 11.21
N ARG A 288 11.48 -6.49 10.50
CA ARG A 288 12.20 -5.68 9.50
C ARG A 288 13.29 -4.84 10.16
N SER A 289 14.43 -4.70 9.48
CA SER A 289 15.53 -3.84 9.94
C SER A 289 15.14 -2.37 10.06
N LEU A 290 14.18 -1.92 9.22
CA LEU A 290 13.67 -0.55 9.14
C LEU A 290 12.51 -0.29 10.12
N HIS A 291 12.05 -1.29 10.89
CA HIS A 291 11.03 -1.04 11.91
C HIS A 291 11.58 -0.09 12.99
N PRO A 292 10.83 0.98 13.37
CA PRO A 292 11.26 1.92 14.40
C PRO A 292 11.59 1.22 15.72
N LYS A 293 12.77 1.50 16.27
CA LYS A 293 13.27 0.88 17.52
C LYS A 293 13.21 1.81 18.73
N SER A 294 13.02 3.11 18.48
CA SER A 294 12.87 4.11 19.53
C SER A 294 11.50 4.06 20.19
N ALA A 295 11.41 4.54 21.43
CA ALA A 295 10.12 4.84 22.05
C ALA A 295 9.33 5.81 21.15
N ARG A 296 7.99 5.69 21.18
CA ARG A 296 7.12 6.60 20.41
C ARG A 296 6.93 7.88 21.22
N PRO A 297 7.45 9.06 20.77
CA PRO A 297 7.33 10.29 21.52
C PRO A 297 5.87 10.73 21.66
N MET A 298 5.52 11.26 22.84
CA MET A 298 4.26 11.95 23.04
C MET A 298 4.28 13.28 22.29
N THR A 299 3.50 13.35 21.23
CA THR A 299 3.54 14.43 20.24
C THR A 299 2.35 15.36 20.36
N LEU A 300 2.60 16.66 20.46
CA LEU A 300 1.62 17.72 20.28
C LEU A 300 1.62 18.17 18.82
N ASN A 301 0.54 17.92 18.09
CA ASN A 301 0.31 18.53 16.79
C ASN A 301 -0.53 19.79 16.96
N LEU A 302 -0.12 20.90 16.36
CA LEU A 302 -0.73 22.22 16.58
C LEU A 302 -1.92 22.52 15.66
N TRP A 303 -2.26 21.64 14.68
CA TRP A 303 -3.32 21.91 13.71
C TRP A 303 -4.64 22.30 14.36
N GLU A 304 -5.23 21.42 15.16
CA GLU A 304 -6.53 21.72 15.80
C GLU A 304 -6.46 22.81 16.89
N ALA A 305 -5.26 23.18 17.34
CA ALA A 305 -5.08 24.22 18.34
C ALA A 305 -5.07 25.64 17.77
N ILE A 306 -4.55 25.81 16.53
CA ILE A 306 -4.32 27.15 15.95
C ILE A 306 -4.73 27.28 14.50
N TYR A 307 -4.91 26.17 13.76
CA TYR A 307 -5.08 26.19 12.30
C TYR A 307 -4.03 27.10 11.63
N PHE A 308 -4.45 28.10 10.86
CA PHE A 308 -3.57 29.07 10.20
C PHE A 308 -3.19 30.29 11.07
N ASP A 309 -3.64 30.35 12.33
CA ASP A 309 -3.32 31.46 13.26
C ASP A 309 -1.94 31.27 13.89
N HIS A 310 -0.89 31.38 13.06
CA HIS A 310 0.48 31.25 13.49
C HIS A 310 0.96 32.54 14.18
N ASN A 311 0.98 32.54 15.50
CA ASN A 311 1.47 33.63 16.33
C ASN A 311 2.50 33.08 17.34
N GLU A 312 3.75 33.56 17.27
CA GLU A 312 4.86 33.04 18.06
C GLU A 312 4.61 33.11 19.58
N GLU A 313 4.05 34.21 20.08
CA GLU A 313 3.78 34.39 21.50
C GLU A 313 2.66 33.46 22.00
N LYS A 314 1.62 33.23 21.17
CA LYS A 314 0.57 32.25 21.44
C LYS A 314 1.15 30.84 21.46
N LEU A 315 2.02 30.52 20.51
CA LEU A 315 2.65 29.20 20.41
C LEU A 315 3.57 28.91 21.59
N LYS A 316 4.38 29.88 22.05
CA LYS A 316 5.23 29.72 23.22
C LYS A 316 4.42 29.32 24.47
N LYS A 317 3.25 29.92 24.69
CA LYS A 317 2.36 29.53 25.81
C LYS A 317 1.86 28.10 25.68
N ILE A 318 1.51 27.66 24.48
CA ILE A 318 1.09 26.28 24.23
C ILE A 318 2.27 25.31 24.45
N VAL A 319 3.46 25.67 23.99
CA VAL A 319 4.71 24.91 24.18
C VAL A 319 5.06 24.79 25.65
N ASP A 320 4.90 25.85 26.47
CA ASP A 320 5.12 25.80 27.91
C ASP A 320 4.19 24.79 28.58
N ALA A 321 2.89 24.87 28.29
CA ALA A 321 1.90 23.94 28.82
C ALA A 321 2.17 22.49 28.37
N ALA A 322 2.63 22.30 27.13
CA ALA A 322 3.03 20.99 26.62
C ALA A 322 4.25 20.42 27.40
N ALA A 323 5.27 21.23 27.60
CA ALA A 323 6.46 20.82 28.37
C ALA A 323 6.11 20.45 29.81
N GLU A 324 5.27 21.25 30.50
CA GLU A 324 4.75 20.96 31.84
C GLU A 324 3.92 19.67 31.89
N SER A 325 3.24 19.34 30.79
CA SER A 325 2.43 18.12 30.65
C SER A 325 3.24 16.89 30.21
N GLY A 326 4.55 17.04 29.99
CA GLY A 326 5.44 15.93 29.64
C GLY A 326 5.43 15.56 28.16
N PHE A 327 4.97 16.43 27.25
CA PHE A 327 5.13 16.19 25.82
C PHE A 327 6.59 16.19 25.41
N GLU A 328 6.93 15.38 24.41
CA GLU A 328 8.30 15.14 23.96
C GLU A 328 8.56 15.71 22.55
N ARG A 329 7.50 16.04 21.82
CA ARG A 329 7.58 16.59 20.45
C ARG A 329 6.46 17.58 20.21
N VAL A 330 6.78 18.67 19.49
CA VAL A 330 5.79 19.65 18.98
C VAL A 330 5.89 19.72 17.48
N VAL A 331 4.76 19.57 16.79
CA VAL A 331 4.67 19.64 15.32
C VAL A 331 3.90 20.88 14.91
N LEU A 332 4.57 21.79 14.20
CA LEU A 332 3.95 22.93 13.53
C LEU A 332 3.36 22.44 12.22
N ASP A 333 2.04 22.47 12.13
CA ASP A 333 1.29 21.96 10.98
C ASP A 333 1.18 23.00 9.85
N ASP A 334 0.23 22.89 8.92
CA ASP A 334 0.06 23.74 7.73
C ASP A 334 -0.01 25.25 8.07
N GLY A 335 0.58 26.12 7.22
CA GLY A 335 0.51 27.58 7.34
C GLY A 335 1.81 28.31 7.66
N TRP A 336 2.95 27.64 7.82
CA TRP A 336 4.23 28.24 8.19
C TRP A 336 5.00 28.89 7.02
N PHE A 337 4.59 28.63 5.77
CA PHE A 337 5.34 28.97 4.55
C PHE A 337 4.62 29.96 3.64
N GLY A 338 5.36 30.64 2.77
CA GLY A 338 4.87 31.53 1.72
C GLY A 338 3.71 32.45 2.15
N SER A 339 2.72 32.55 1.30
CA SER A 339 1.44 33.26 1.55
C SER A 339 0.33 32.34 2.08
N ARG A 340 0.67 31.13 2.57
CA ARG A 340 -0.25 30.11 3.05
C ARG A 340 -0.98 30.54 4.33
N ARG A 341 -2.16 31.18 4.20
CA ARG A 341 -3.02 31.63 5.32
C ARG A 341 -4.41 31.00 5.27
N SER A 342 -4.62 30.17 4.27
CA SER A 342 -5.79 29.31 4.08
C SER A 342 -5.41 28.19 3.12
N ASP A 343 -6.30 27.26 2.86
CA ASP A 343 -6.09 26.19 1.88
C ASP A 343 -6.29 26.63 0.42
N LEU A 344 -6.59 27.93 0.19
CA LEU A 344 -6.86 28.48 -1.15
C LEU A 344 -5.59 28.84 -1.93
N SER A 345 -4.48 29.14 -1.25
CA SER A 345 -3.27 29.67 -1.88
C SER A 345 -1.97 29.23 -1.20
N GLY A 346 -0.82 29.44 -1.86
CA GLY A 346 0.52 29.32 -1.32
C GLY A 346 1.07 27.91 -1.20
N LEU A 347 0.28 26.85 -1.47
CA LEU A 347 0.81 25.47 -1.45
C LEU A 347 1.82 25.28 -2.58
N GLY A 348 2.98 24.77 -2.24
CA GLY A 348 4.15 24.63 -3.14
C GLY A 348 5.27 25.64 -2.84
N ASP A 349 4.99 26.76 -2.19
CA ASP A 349 5.95 27.83 -1.88
C ASP A 349 6.72 27.50 -0.59
N TRP A 350 7.58 26.51 -0.61
CA TRP A 350 8.29 25.95 0.56
C TRP A 350 9.37 26.87 1.11
N GLN A 351 9.02 28.12 1.39
CA GLN A 351 9.87 29.11 2.04
C GLN A 351 9.18 29.64 3.28
N VAL A 352 9.94 29.78 4.39
CA VAL A 352 9.38 30.33 5.63
C VAL A 352 8.76 31.68 5.38
N SER A 353 7.52 31.84 5.77
CA SER A 353 6.77 33.09 5.61
C SER A 353 7.41 34.23 6.43
N LYS A 354 7.83 35.29 5.76
CA LYS A 354 8.34 36.47 6.44
C LYS A 354 7.27 37.30 7.15
N GLU A 355 6.02 37.12 6.77
CA GLU A 355 4.87 37.80 7.38
C GLU A 355 4.61 37.28 8.80
N VAL A 356 4.55 35.98 8.98
CA VAL A 356 4.25 35.35 10.28
C VAL A 356 5.52 34.96 11.04
N TRP A 357 6.64 34.76 10.35
CA TRP A 357 7.94 34.39 10.89
C TRP A 357 9.03 35.36 10.41
N PRO A 358 9.00 36.65 10.79
CA PRO A 358 9.92 37.66 10.25
C PRO A 358 11.40 37.32 10.54
N SER A 359 11.68 36.62 11.63
CA SER A 359 13.02 36.15 12.01
C SER A 359 13.28 34.67 11.61
N GLY A 360 12.39 34.06 10.81
CA GLY A 360 12.44 32.63 10.49
C GLY A 360 11.93 31.75 11.63
N LEU A 361 11.94 30.42 11.42
CA LEU A 361 11.47 29.43 12.42
C LEU A 361 12.49 29.17 13.55
N GLY A 362 13.71 29.77 13.47
CA GLY A 362 14.78 29.52 14.44
C GLY A 362 14.41 29.84 15.88
N SER A 363 13.66 30.93 16.12
CA SER A 363 13.23 31.33 17.46
C SER A 363 12.35 30.29 18.11
N ILE A 364 11.26 29.86 17.44
CA ILE A 364 10.33 28.87 17.97
C ILE A 364 10.96 27.47 18.04
N ALA A 365 11.78 27.09 17.06
CA ALA A 365 12.46 25.81 17.04
C ALA A 365 13.46 25.67 18.21
N ASN A 366 14.22 26.74 18.49
CA ASN A 366 15.11 26.76 19.64
C ASN A 366 14.32 26.74 20.96
N TYR A 367 13.27 27.53 21.06
CA TYR A 367 12.41 27.57 22.24
C TYR A 367 11.87 26.19 22.62
N ILE A 368 11.37 25.42 21.62
CA ILE A 368 10.89 24.05 21.80
C ILE A 368 12.03 23.14 22.29
N ARG A 369 13.20 23.21 21.66
CA ARG A 369 14.37 22.40 22.06
C ARG A 369 14.90 22.77 23.44
N ASP A 370 14.92 24.05 23.81
CA ASP A 370 15.34 24.50 25.15
C ASP A 370 14.41 23.95 26.26
N LYS A 371 13.18 23.57 25.92
CA LYS A 371 12.24 22.85 26.80
C LYS A 371 12.43 21.33 26.77
N GLY A 372 13.43 20.82 26.05
CA GLY A 372 13.72 19.38 25.94
C GLY A 372 12.85 18.61 24.95
N MET A 373 12.11 19.30 24.10
CA MET A 373 11.22 18.68 23.12
C MET A 373 11.81 18.72 21.70
N GLU A 374 11.42 17.76 20.86
CA GLU A 374 11.71 17.76 19.43
C GLU A 374 10.79 18.74 18.68
N PHE A 375 11.29 19.31 17.58
CA PHE A 375 10.51 20.14 16.68
C PHE A 375 10.24 19.41 15.37
N GLY A 376 8.96 19.28 15.00
CA GLY A 376 8.50 18.70 13.75
C GLY A 376 7.75 19.71 12.88
N LEU A 377 7.66 19.40 11.57
CA LEU A 377 7.06 20.29 10.59
C LEU A 377 6.20 19.53 9.59
N TRP A 378 5.11 20.15 9.12
CA TRP A 378 4.22 19.63 8.10
C TRP A 378 4.67 20.02 6.68
N PHE A 379 4.50 19.08 5.74
CA PHE A 379 4.73 19.29 4.31
C PHE A 379 3.64 18.57 3.49
N GLU A 380 3.35 19.11 2.30
CA GLU A 380 2.53 18.50 1.25
C GLU A 380 3.20 18.71 -0.11
N GLY A 381 4.38 18.08 -0.30
CA GLY A 381 5.26 18.36 -1.44
C GLY A 381 4.82 17.76 -2.77
N GLU A 382 3.74 16.98 -2.80
CA GLU A 382 3.18 16.41 -4.03
C GLU A 382 2.11 17.30 -4.67
N MET A 383 1.73 18.39 -4.01
CA MET A 383 0.62 19.27 -4.42
C MET A 383 1.07 20.70 -4.58
N VAL A 384 0.28 21.45 -5.35
CA VAL A 384 0.50 22.88 -5.61
C VAL A 384 -0.85 23.60 -5.78
N ASN A 385 -0.98 24.81 -5.23
CA ASN A 385 -2.13 25.65 -5.56
C ASN A 385 -1.89 26.39 -6.90
N PRO A 386 -2.93 26.59 -7.73
CA PRO A 386 -2.86 27.53 -8.84
C PRO A 386 -2.46 28.93 -8.40
N ASP A 387 -2.89 29.35 -7.22
CA ASP A 387 -2.47 30.59 -6.57
C ASP A 387 -1.24 30.34 -5.66
N SER A 388 -0.09 30.10 -6.29
CA SER A 388 1.23 30.01 -5.65
C SER A 388 2.31 30.61 -6.54
N GLU A 389 3.40 31.03 -5.98
CA GLU A 389 4.57 31.51 -6.75
C GLU A 389 5.17 30.37 -7.58
N LEU A 390 5.20 29.15 -7.03
CA LEU A 390 5.68 27.97 -7.76
C LEU A 390 4.88 27.74 -9.05
N TYR A 391 3.56 27.74 -8.97
CA TYR A 391 2.72 27.51 -10.15
C TYR A 391 2.82 28.64 -11.16
N ARG A 392 2.91 29.90 -10.71
CA ARG A 392 3.13 31.05 -11.61
C ARG A 392 4.46 30.97 -12.36
N ALA A 393 5.50 30.48 -11.69
CA ALA A 393 6.83 30.31 -12.30
C ALA A 393 6.90 29.08 -13.22
N HIS A 394 6.23 27.99 -12.84
CA HIS A 394 6.33 26.69 -13.50
C HIS A 394 4.97 26.01 -13.70
N PRO A 395 4.07 26.57 -14.53
CA PRO A 395 2.74 26.01 -14.77
C PRO A 395 2.76 24.69 -15.56
N ASP A 396 3.91 24.29 -16.06
CA ASP A 396 4.17 23.04 -16.75
C ASP A 396 4.58 21.89 -15.82
N TRP A 397 4.87 22.15 -14.56
CA TRP A 397 5.30 21.13 -13.59
C TRP A 397 4.16 20.34 -12.94
N ILE A 398 2.95 20.43 -13.46
CA ILE A 398 1.80 19.68 -12.95
C ILE A 398 1.50 18.46 -13.83
N LEU A 399 0.87 17.45 -13.24
CA LEU A 399 0.28 16.35 -14.00
C LEU A 399 -0.89 16.86 -14.83
N LYS A 400 -0.85 16.63 -16.14
CA LYS A 400 -1.87 17.04 -17.11
C LYS A 400 -1.84 16.18 -18.37
N VAL A 401 -2.95 16.12 -19.08
CA VAL A 401 -3.06 15.42 -20.37
C VAL A 401 -3.21 16.46 -21.48
N ASN A 402 -2.26 16.55 -22.39
CA ASN A 402 -2.15 17.61 -23.41
C ASN A 402 -2.16 19.01 -22.73
N ASN A 403 -3.10 19.85 -23.11
CA ASN A 403 -3.30 21.18 -22.51
C ASN A 403 -4.45 21.20 -21.49
N ARG A 404 -4.99 20.03 -21.14
CA ARG A 404 -6.10 19.92 -20.18
C ARG A 404 -5.53 19.81 -18.77
N ILE A 405 -5.85 20.82 -17.96
CA ILE A 405 -5.63 20.78 -16.51
C ILE A 405 -6.83 20.04 -15.92
N GLY A 406 -6.58 19.02 -15.14
CA GLY A 406 -7.63 18.27 -14.44
C GLY A 406 -8.40 19.15 -13.43
N PRO A 407 -9.54 18.66 -12.92
CA PRO A 407 -10.30 19.41 -11.91
C PRO A 407 -9.47 19.63 -10.64
N THR A 408 -9.60 20.76 -10.00
CA THR A 408 -9.00 21.00 -8.69
C THR A 408 -9.77 20.24 -7.59
N TRP A 409 -9.04 19.82 -6.57
CA TRP A 409 -9.59 19.28 -5.33
C TRP A 409 -8.91 19.98 -4.16
N ARG A 410 -9.67 20.55 -3.22
CA ARG A 410 -9.14 21.45 -2.18
C ARG A 410 -8.27 22.60 -2.77
N HIS A 411 -8.68 23.11 -3.92
CA HIS A 411 -7.95 24.15 -4.66
C HIS A 411 -6.52 23.74 -5.07
N GLN A 412 -6.23 22.45 -5.17
CA GLN A 412 -4.91 21.91 -5.46
C GLN A 412 -4.85 21.27 -6.85
N LEU A 413 -3.65 21.27 -7.42
CA LEU A 413 -3.19 20.49 -8.55
C LEU A 413 -2.07 19.55 -8.07
N VAL A 414 -1.78 18.51 -8.83
CA VAL A 414 -0.70 17.56 -8.51
C VAL A 414 0.59 18.00 -9.17
N LEU A 415 1.64 18.18 -8.37
CA LEU A 415 2.99 18.43 -8.86
C LEU A 415 3.58 17.14 -9.44
N ASN A 416 4.13 17.21 -10.65
CA ASN A 416 4.64 16.06 -11.40
C ASN A 416 6.04 15.63 -10.90
N LEU A 417 6.11 14.61 -10.06
CA LEU A 417 7.39 14.07 -9.58
C LEU A 417 8.14 13.18 -10.60
N ASP A 418 7.56 12.90 -11.80
CA ASP A 418 8.27 12.35 -12.94
C ASP A 418 9.09 13.43 -13.67
N ASN A 419 8.74 14.72 -13.50
CA ASN A 419 9.55 15.85 -13.94
C ASN A 419 10.70 16.06 -12.95
N GLN A 420 11.93 15.94 -13.45
CA GLN A 420 13.14 16.00 -12.61
C GLN A 420 13.35 17.37 -11.94
N ASP A 421 12.97 18.46 -12.60
CA ASP A 421 13.13 19.82 -12.05
C ASP A 421 12.12 20.04 -10.89
N ALA A 422 10.87 19.61 -11.07
CA ALA A 422 9.86 19.65 -10.03
C ALA A 422 10.26 18.76 -8.83
N TYR A 423 10.75 17.55 -9.08
CA TYR A 423 11.28 16.66 -8.06
C TYR A 423 12.45 17.29 -7.27
N ASN A 424 13.43 17.86 -7.98
CA ASN A 424 14.58 18.50 -7.35
C ASN A 424 14.16 19.72 -6.52
N TYR A 425 13.22 20.52 -7.02
CA TYR A 425 12.69 21.66 -6.27
C TYR A 425 12.10 21.24 -4.92
N VAL A 426 11.28 20.19 -4.90
CA VAL A 426 10.70 19.69 -3.64
C VAL A 426 11.77 19.15 -2.72
N LEU A 427 12.66 18.29 -3.26
CA LEU A 427 13.75 17.69 -2.49
C LEU A 427 14.64 18.75 -1.84
N ASP A 428 15.11 19.72 -2.64
CA ASP A 428 16.07 20.74 -2.16
C ASP A 428 15.40 21.74 -1.20
N SER A 429 14.10 22.04 -1.42
CA SER A 429 13.34 22.90 -0.52
C SER A 429 13.18 22.26 0.87
N VAL A 430 12.78 20.98 0.90
CA VAL A 430 12.61 20.23 2.16
C VAL A 430 13.97 20.03 2.83
N ASP A 431 14.99 19.58 2.11
CA ASP A 431 16.36 19.37 2.60
C ASP A 431 16.92 20.63 3.26
N LYS A 432 16.75 21.79 2.60
CA LYS A 432 17.19 23.10 3.13
C LYS A 432 16.51 23.44 4.46
N ILE A 433 15.21 23.26 4.57
CA ILE A 433 14.43 23.54 5.78
C ILE A 433 14.84 22.61 6.91
N LEU A 434 14.95 21.29 6.64
CA LEU A 434 15.38 20.30 7.62
C LEU A 434 16.77 20.62 8.17
N SER A 435 17.72 20.95 7.30
CA SER A 435 19.10 21.30 7.65
C SER A 435 19.17 22.60 8.44
N GLN A 436 18.46 23.64 7.98
CA GLN A 436 18.53 24.97 8.59
C GLN A 436 17.98 25.00 10.02
N TYR A 437 16.89 24.25 10.28
CA TYR A 437 16.19 24.28 11.56
C TYR A 437 16.38 23.01 12.40
N GLN A 438 17.24 22.06 11.96
CA GLN A 438 17.54 20.79 12.64
C GLN A 438 16.26 20.00 12.97
N ILE A 439 15.39 19.85 11.98
CA ILE A 439 14.12 19.15 12.12
C ILE A 439 14.36 17.66 11.96
N THR A 440 13.83 16.86 12.89
CA THR A 440 13.98 15.40 12.91
C THR A 440 12.66 14.66 12.66
N TYR A 441 11.56 15.38 12.48
CA TYR A 441 10.25 14.82 12.22
C TYR A 441 9.47 15.66 11.22
N ILE A 442 8.87 14.98 10.23
CA ILE A 442 7.93 15.61 9.31
C ILE A 442 6.63 14.83 9.26
N LYS A 443 5.51 15.56 9.19
CA LYS A 443 4.21 15.05 8.78
C LYS A 443 4.07 15.35 7.28
N TRP A 444 4.03 14.30 6.46
CA TRP A 444 3.90 14.43 5.02
C TRP A 444 2.48 14.12 4.61
N ASP A 445 1.79 15.12 4.08
CA ASP A 445 0.39 15.05 3.71
C ASP A 445 0.19 14.91 2.19
N HIS A 446 -1.04 14.52 1.80
CA HIS A 446 -1.47 14.34 0.42
C HIS A 446 -3.00 14.50 0.35
N ASN A 447 -3.46 15.73 0.13
CA ASN A 447 -4.87 16.09 0.33
C ASN A 447 -5.73 16.03 -0.94
N ARG A 448 -5.24 15.43 -2.00
CA ARG A 448 -5.97 15.36 -3.26
C ARG A 448 -5.74 14.00 -3.94
N VAL A 449 -6.74 13.52 -4.68
CA VAL A 449 -6.62 12.34 -5.54
C VAL A 449 -5.98 12.69 -6.89
N LEU A 450 -5.36 11.70 -7.55
CA LEU A 450 -4.80 11.81 -8.88
C LEU A 450 -5.88 11.41 -9.90
N VAL A 451 -6.50 12.38 -10.53
CA VAL A 451 -7.40 12.16 -11.66
C VAL A 451 -6.84 12.87 -12.89
N ASP A 452 -7.03 12.28 -14.07
CA ASP A 452 -6.50 12.79 -15.34
C ASP A 452 -4.98 13.07 -15.26
N ALA A 453 -4.25 12.17 -14.55
CA ALA A 453 -2.86 12.34 -14.19
C ALA A 453 -1.96 11.88 -15.34
N GLY A 454 -1.46 12.83 -16.12
CA GLY A 454 -0.56 12.57 -17.25
C GLY A 454 0.78 13.32 -17.14
N SER A 455 1.84 12.67 -17.62
CA SER A 455 3.16 13.26 -17.86
C SER A 455 3.55 12.96 -19.31
N ASN A 456 3.95 13.97 -20.06
CA ASN A 456 4.27 13.82 -21.49
C ASN A 456 3.16 13.10 -22.31
N ASN A 457 1.91 13.42 -22.02
CA ASN A 457 0.69 12.88 -22.63
C ASN A 457 0.48 11.36 -22.41
N ARG A 458 1.19 10.76 -21.45
CA ARG A 458 0.99 9.36 -21.02
C ARG A 458 0.48 9.34 -19.60
N ALA A 459 -0.23 8.29 -19.24
CA ALA A 459 -0.61 8.04 -17.86
C ALA A 459 0.64 7.97 -16.96
N ALA A 460 0.57 8.57 -15.78
CA ALA A 460 1.74 8.77 -14.92
C ALA A 460 1.47 8.52 -13.43
N VAL A 461 0.43 7.78 -13.08
CA VAL A 461 0.10 7.45 -11.69
C VAL A 461 1.22 6.61 -11.06
N ARG A 462 1.68 5.57 -11.78
CA ARG A 462 2.80 4.73 -11.34
C ARG A 462 4.08 5.54 -11.12
N LYS A 463 4.44 6.39 -12.07
CA LYS A 463 5.65 7.21 -11.99
C LYS A 463 5.59 8.23 -10.86
N GLN A 464 4.41 8.79 -10.59
CA GLN A 464 4.19 9.69 -9.45
C GLN A 464 4.46 8.97 -8.13
N THR A 465 3.91 7.77 -7.94
CA THR A 465 4.16 6.93 -6.76
C THR A 465 5.64 6.58 -6.60
N GLN A 466 6.31 6.18 -7.69
CA GLN A 466 7.75 5.92 -7.68
C GLN A 466 8.58 7.17 -7.39
N GLY A 467 8.13 8.33 -7.88
CA GLY A 467 8.74 9.64 -7.58
C GLY A 467 8.72 9.94 -6.08
N LEU A 468 7.58 9.70 -5.43
CA LEU A 468 7.46 9.85 -3.97
C LEU A 468 8.40 8.88 -3.22
N TYR A 469 8.46 7.61 -3.63
CA TYR A 469 9.35 6.64 -2.99
C TYR A 469 10.83 7.07 -3.08
N ARG A 470 11.27 7.54 -4.25
CA ARG A 470 12.61 8.09 -4.43
C ARG A 470 12.86 9.31 -3.54
N LEU A 471 11.86 10.20 -3.43
CA LEU A 471 11.94 11.41 -2.60
C LEU A 471 12.16 11.06 -1.12
N PHE A 472 11.35 10.16 -0.58
CA PHE A 472 11.47 9.75 0.83
C PHE A 472 12.77 9.00 1.10
N ALA A 473 13.17 8.10 0.21
CA ALA A 473 14.44 7.38 0.32
C ALA A 473 15.64 8.35 0.33
N GLU A 474 15.63 9.37 -0.54
CA GLU A 474 16.71 10.36 -0.60
C GLU A 474 16.71 11.29 0.62
N LEU A 475 15.53 11.73 1.10
CA LEU A 475 15.43 12.52 2.34
C LEU A 475 15.96 11.73 3.56
N LYS A 476 15.57 10.47 3.72
CA LYS A 476 16.07 9.60 4.80
C LYS A 476 17.58 9.30 4.67
N LYS A 477 18.09 9.24 3.46
CA LYS A 477 19.53 9.09 3.21
C LYS A 477 20.32 10.33 3.64
N ARG A 478 19.82 11.54 3.34
CA ARG A 478 20.44 12.83 3.73
C ARG A 478 20.28 13.08 5.23
N HIS A 479 19.14 12.75 5.82
CA HIS A 479 18.77 12.99 7.21
C HIS A 479 18.52 11.67 7.95
N LYS A 480 19.57 11.06 8.49
CA LYS A 480 19.53 9.73 9.10
C LYS A 480 18.60 9.59 10.32
N SER A 481 18.33 10.69 11.02
CA SER A 481 17.42 10.74 12.17
C SER A 481 16.01 11.19 11.81
N LEU A 482 15.72 11.40 10.53
CA LEU A 482 14.40 11.87 10.09
C LEU A 482 13.33 10.79 10.27
N GLU A 483 12.33 11.08 11.06
CA GLU A 483 11.07 10.36 11.10
C GLU A 483 10.04 11.01 10.16
N ILE A 484 9.33 10.18 9.40
CA ILE A 484 8.27 10.63 8.49
C ILE A 484 6.95 10.01 8.93
N GLU A 485 5.94 10.86 9.20
CA GLU A 485 4.55 10.44 9.36
C GLU A 485 3.84 10.54 8.01
N SER A 486 3.30 9.42 7.51
CA SER A 486 2.45 9.40 6.32
C SER A 486 1.04 9.85 6.70
N CYS A 487 0.63 10.99 6.16
CA CYS A 487 -0.73 11.49 6.16
C CYS A 487 -1.23 11.56 4.71
N ALA A 488 -2.51 11.36 4.47
CA ALA A 488 -3.13 11.62 3.18
C ALA A 488 -4.61 11.95 3.40
N SER A 489 -4.92 13.21 3.71
CA SER A 489 -6.22 13.63 4.24
C SER A 489 -6.67 12.67 5.36
N GLY A 490 -5.84 12.44 6.36
CA GLY A 490 -6.03 11.35 7.30
C GLY A 490 -5.45 10.03 6.80
N GLY A 491 -6.23 8.95 6.81
CA GLY A 491 -5.80 7.58 6.60
C GLY A 491 -5.82 7.07 5.15
N ALA A 492 -5.77 7.92 4.13
CA ALA A 492 -5.88 7.48 2.75
C ALA A 492 -4.62 6.83 2.16
N ARG A 493 -3.46 6.89 2.86
CA ARG A 493 -2.21 6.24 2.43
C ARG A 493 -1.61 5.45 3.59
N ILE A 494 -2.21 4.29 3.86
CA ILE A 494 -1.73 3.30 4.82
C ILE A 494 -1.61 1.99 4.07
N ASP A 495 -0.39 1.60 3.69
CA ASP A 495 -0.12 0.43 2.86
C ASP A 495 1.30 -0.12 3.11
N LEU A 496 1.57 -1.32 2.58
CA LEU A 496 2.86 -1.99 2.73
C LEU A 496 3.92 -1.48 1.76
N GLY A 497 3.58 -0.67 0.76
CA GLY A 497 4.54 -0.11 -0.19
C GLY A 497 5.37 1.01 0.44
N ILE A 498 4.71 1.88 1.22
CA ILE A 498 5.38 3.02 1.84
C ILE A 498 6.00 2.71 3.21
N ILE A 499 5.65 1.55 3.81
CA ILE A 499 6.01 1.22 5.20
C ILE A 499 7.52 1.17 5.48
N ASP A 500 8.35 0.94 4.47
CA ASP A 500 9.81 0.96 4.61
C ASP A 500 10.40 2.38 4.50
N LEU A 501 9.57 3.34 4.13
CA LEU A 501 9.97 4.74 3.92
C LEU A 501 9.44 5.68 5.00
N VAL A 502 8.46 5.21 5.81
CA VAL A 502 7.83 6.02 6.85
C VAL A 502 7.94 5.34 8.21
N ASP A 503 7.78 6.10 9.28
CA ASP A 503 7.93 5.64 10.66
C ASP A 503 6.61 5.60 11.41
N ARG A 504 5.57 6.29 10.88
CA ARG A 504 4.24 6.40 11.47
C ARG A 504 3.20 6.67 10.40
N PHE A 505 1.96 6.25 10.67
CA PHE A 505 0.78 6.55 9.86
C PHE A 505 -0.20 7.40 10.66
N TRP A 506 -0.70 8.47 10.06
CA TRP A 506 -1.88 9.19 10.53
C TRP A 506 -3.13 8.46 10.05
N THR A 507 -3.94 7.93 10.95
CA THR A 507 -5.00 6.97 10.62
C THR A 507 -6.32 7.62 10.20
N SER A 508 -6.58 8.84 10.66
CA SER A 508 -7.78 9.61 10.32
C SER A 508 -7.67 11.05 10.82
N ASP A 509 -8.25 11.99 10.10
CA ASP A 509 -8.46 13.37 10.59
C ASP A 509 -9.59 13.45 11.64
N ASN A 510 -10.35 12.37 11.80
CA ASN A 510 -11.38 12.30 12.84
C ASN A 510 -10.76 11.88 14.17
N ASN A 511 -10.68 12.81 15.13
CA ASN A 511 -10.16 12.58 16.47
C ASN A 511 -11.26 12.26 17.51
N ASP A 512 -12.51 12.07 17.08
CA ASP A 512 -13.57 11.55 17.96
C ASP A 512 -13.23 10.13 18.40
N ALA A 513 -13.12 9.91 19.71
CA ALA A 513 -12.64 8.65 20.28
C ALA A 513 -13.54 7.45 19.94
N LEU A 514 -14.85 7.64 19.79
CA LEU A 514 -15.76 6.56 19.42
C LEU A 514 -15.51 6.08 17.98
N GLU A 515 -15.29 7.02 17.04
CA GLU A 515 -14.93 6.69 15.66
C GLU A 515 -13.51 6.09 15.58
N ARG A 516 -12.58 6.66 16.33
CA ARG A 516 -11.16 6.19 16.36
C ARG A 516 -11.03 4.77 16.88
N ALA A 517 -11.84 4.35 17.87
CA ALA A 517 -11.83 2.98 18.37
C ALA A 517 -12.02 1.96 17.22
N ARG A 518 -12.95 2.24 16.29
CA ARG A 518 -13.18 1.41 15.10
C ARG A 518 -12.06 1.55 14.06
N ILE A 519 -11.68 2.79 13.73
CA ILE A 519 -10.66 3.08 12.71
C ILE A 519 -9.33 2.45 13.11
N GLN A 520 -8.90 2.58 14.36
CA GLN A 520 -7.67 1.99 14.90
C GLN A 520 -7.74 0.47 14.86
N ARG A 521 -8.84 -0.14 15.36
CA ARG A 521 -9.00 -1.59 15.37
C ARG A 521 -8.81 -2.21 14.00
N TRP A 522 -9.40 -1.63 12.96
CA TRP A 522 -9.33 -2.18 11.62
C TRP A 522 -8.08 -1.76 10.84
N SER A 523 -7.47 -0.63 11.15
CA SER A 523 -6.12 -0.31 10.64
C SER A 523 -5.07 -1.28 11.21
N ALA A 524 -5.23 -1.68 12.48
CA ALA A 524 -4.37 -2.67 13.12
C ALA A 524 -4.55 -4.11 12.60
N GLN A 525 -5.48 -4.38 11.68
CA GLN A 525 -5.60 -5.71 11.07
C GLN A 525 -4.35 -6.09 10.26
N PHE A 526 -3.65 -5.11 9.68
CA PHE A 526 -2.44 -5.32 8.89
C PHE A 526 -1.22 -4.58 9.44
N ILE A 527 -1.41 -3.44 10.10
CA ILE A 527 -0.33 -2.56 10.55
C ILE A 527 -0.19 -2.63 12.06
N PRO A 528 1.01 -2.87 12.61
CA PRO A 528 1.19 -2.95 14.06
C PRO A 528 0.84 -1.61 14.74
N PRO A 529 0.19 -1.63 15.92
CA PRO A 529 -0.35 -0.44 16.58
C PRO A 529 0.68 0.66 16.83
N GLU A 530 1.92 0.32 17.11
CA GLU A 530 2.99 1.29 17.36
C GLU A 530 3.35 2.16 16.13
N LEU A 531 2.91 1.76 14.93
CA LEU A 531 3.06 2.56 13.72
C LEU A 531 1.83 3.44 13.43
N LEU A 532 0.74 3.26 14.17
CA LEU A 532 -0.51 4.00 13.98
C LEU A 532 -0.59 5.18 14.95
N GLY A 533 -0.69 6.39 14.41
CA GLY A 533 -0.88 7.60 15.22
C GLY A 533 -2.26 7.61 15.89
N THR A 534 -2.29 7.81 17.21
CA THR A 534 -3.51 8.02 17.98
C THR A 534 -3.44 9.38 18.66
N HIS A 535 -4.58 10.07 18.78
CA HIS A 535 -4.62 11.42 19.34
C HIS A 535 -5.79 11.60 20.31
N ILE A 536 -5.56 12.42 21.32
CA ILE A 536 -6.62 13.01 22.15
C ILE A 536 -6.94 14.36 21.52
N GLY A 537 -8.03 14.44 20.76
CA GLY A 537 -8.48 15.67 20.12
C GLY A 537 -9.23 16.61 21.06
N ALA A 538 -9.75 17.69 20.53
CA ALA A 538 -10.57 18.67 21.25
C ALA A 538 -11.89 18.08 21.77
N ASP A 539 -12.52 18.76 22.72
CA ASP A 539 -13.86 18.48 23.21
C ASP A 539 -14.71 19.77 23.18
N PRO A 540 -15.78 19.83 22.38
CA PRO A 540 -16.30 18.79 21.48
C PRO A 540 -15.36 18.46 20.32
N GLY A 541 -15.45 17.23 19.79
CA GLY A 541 -14.67 16.80 18.62
C GLY A 541 -14.97 17.64 17.37
N HIS A 542 -13.95 18.12 16.66
CA HIS A 542 -14.10 19.05 15.54
C HIS A 542 -14.94 18.51 14.38
N GLN A 543 -14.78 17.20 14.06
CA GLN A 543 -15.48 16.56 12.93
C GLN A 543 -16.92 16.16 13.26
N THR A 544 -17.22 15.83 14.51
CA THR A 544 -18.50 15.25 14.92
C THR A 544 -19.34 16.16 15.78
N GLY A 545 -18.73 17.16 16.44
CA GLY A 545 -19.40 17.99 17.46
C GLY A 545 -19.75 17.20 18.74
N ARG A 546 -19.31 15.94 18.86
CA ARG A 546 -19.61 15.08 20.01
C ARG A 546 -18.70 15.40 21.19
N SER A 547 -19.26 15.48 22.38
CA SER A 547 -18.51 15.59 23.63
C SER A 547 -18.37 14.23 24.29
N LEU A 548 -17.14 13.87 24.66
CA LEU A 548 -16.78 12.60 25.28
C LEU A 548 -15.90 12.85 26.51
N SER A 549 -16.06 12.04 27.56
CA SER A 549 -15.22 12.18 28.76
C SER A 549 -13.73 12.05 28.43
N PHE A 550 -12.90 12.80 29.15
CA PHE A 550 -11.44 12.75 28.97
C PHE A 550 -10.90 11.33 29.15
N SER A 551 -11.39 10.58 30.15
CA SER A 551 -10.98 9.19 30.39
C SER A 551 -11.26 8.28 29.19
N PHE A 552 -12.40 8.40 28.54
CA PHE A 552 -12.71 7.61 27.35
C PHE A 552 -11.80 7.98 26.18
N ARG A 553 -11.56 9.29 25.93
CA ARG A 553 -10.65 9.77 24.89
C ARG A 553 -9.22 9.29 25.14
N ALA A 554 -8.75 9.36 26.38
CA ALA A 554 -7.42 8.90 26.78
C ALA A 554 -7.25 7.39 26.61
N LEU A 555 -8.22 6.58 27.07
CA LEU A 555 -8.18 5.12 26.90
C LEU A 555 -8.17 4.72 25.42
N THR A 556 -8.98 5.35 24.57
CA THR A 556 -8.99 5.07 23.14
C THR A 556 -7.64 5.41 22.48
N ALA A 557 -6.94 6.45 22.95
CA ALA A 557 -5.64 6.81 22.42
C ALA A 557 -4.50 5.89 22.90
N LEU A 558 -4.66 5.24 24.07
CA LEU A 558 -3.68 4.32 24.66
C LEU A 558 -3.81 2.88 24.12
N PHE A 559 -5.03 2.43 23.82
CA PHE A 559 -5.39 1.06 23.42
C PHE A 559 -6.06 0.98 22.04
#